data_fe8043b5cba68f868a8eb34b7ec809a5
#
_entry.id   fe8043b5cba68f868a8eb34b7ec809a5
#
_cell.length_a   1.000
_cell.length_b   1.000
_cell.length_c   1.000
_cell.angle_alpha   90.00
_cell.angle_beta   90.00
_cell.angle_gamma   90.00
#
_symmetry.space_group_name_H-M   'P 1'
#
loop_
_entity.id
_entity.type
_entity.pdbx_description
1 polymer ?
#
loop_
_entity_poly.entity_id
_entity_poly.type
_entity_poly.pdbx_seq_one_letter_code
_entity_poly.pdbx_strand_id
1 'polypeptide(L)'
;MDFGLWKACIDLASVFVVPVALICFIVYVVKASQYKKTDYAKQTHFPFWHTLFNLGKRGEYFTYDCLSKLQGRKRFVFNCYIPKEDGTTTEIDVLMLHESGIYVFESKNYSGWIFGTETQKMWTQSLPAGKGRSRKEHFLNPIIQNKGHLKWLKEYLGNDTLPFYSYIVFSERCTLKDIRLNIDTNHHVVKRNDLAAAVKKNINDVGTKLSNETIDELFDELYPLSQVNAAQKHIDQIQEKFVQSTAENNDKTNENAVPATDIAPKLDAESVSTNNDSGVNDTSASNKMSESNNVPVGNEQ
;
A
#
# COMPACT_ATOMS: atom_id res chain seq x y z
N MET A 1 19.77 -30.51 -45.94
CA MET A 1 19.07 -29.21 -45.81
C MET A 1 19.73 -28.25 -46.76
N ASP A 2 18.96 -27.69 -47.67
CA ASP A 2 19.49 -26.87 -48.78
C ASP A 2 19.96 -25.52 -48.21
N PHE A 3 21.27 -25.29 -48.32
CA PHE A 3 21.91 -24.02 -47.86
C PHE A 3 21.28 -22.80 -48.55
N GLY A 4 20.80 -22.96 -49.80
CA GLY A 4 20.09 -21.91 -50.54
C GLY A 4 18.74 -21.55 -49.93
N LEU A 5 17.98 -22.51 -49.46
CA LEU A 5 16.68 -22.26 -48.79
C LEU A 5 16.85 -21.56 -47.46
N TRP A 6 17.86 -21.95 -46.66
CA TRP A 6 18.21 -21.30 -45.39
C TRP A 6 18.59 -19.83 -45.59
N LYS A 7 19.44 -19.55 -46.59
CA LYS A 7 19.84 -18.16 -46.92
C LYS A 7 18.64 -17.33 -47.38
N ALA A 8 17.76 -17.83 -48.22
CA ALA A 8 16.54 -17.17 -48.67
C ALA A 8 15.60 -16.86 -47.49
N CYS A 9 15.46 -17.75 -46.50
CA CYS A 9 14.68 -17.51 -45.28
C CYS A 9 15.28 -16.43 -44.41
N ILE A 10 16.62 -16.35 -44.26
CA ILE A 10 17.31 -15.30 -43.50
C ILE A 10 17.13 -13.95 -44.21
N ASP A 11 17.32 -13.90 -45.54
CA ASP A 11 17.17 -12.65 -46.28
C ASP A 11 15.73 -12.14 -46.21
N LEU A 12 14.72 -12.99 -46.36
CA LEU A 12 13.32 -12.63 -46.20
C LEU A 12 13.00 -12.17 -44.76
N ALA A 13 13.50 -12.85 -43.76
CA ALA A 13 13.34 -12.45 -42.33
C ALA A 13 13.97 -11.10 -42.06
N SER A 14 15.17 -10.81 -42.64
CA SER A 14 15.87 -9.53 -42.41
C SER A 14 15.11 -8.34 -42.97
N VAL A 15 14.37 -8.48 -44.07
CA VAL A 15 13.52 -7.45 -44.69
C VAL A 15 12.45 -6.93 -43.71
N PHE A 16 11.95 -7.79 -42.79
CA PHE A 16 10.94 -7.42 -41.81
C PHE A 16 11.55 -7.12 -40.45
N VAL A 17 12.51 -7.91 -39.99
CA VAL A 17 13.08 -7.77 -38.63
C VAL A 17 13.89 -6.48 -38.50
N VAL A 18 14.70 -6.11 -39.49
CA VAL A 18 15.54 -4.91 -39.42
C VAL A 18 14.72 -3.63 -39.34
N PRO A 19 13.70 -3.38 -40.19
CA PRO A 19 12.85 -2.19 -40.06
C PRO A 19 12.08 -2.15 -38.73
N VAL A 20 11.55 -3.28 -38.27
CA VAL A 20 10.85 -3.34 -36.96
C VAL A 20 11.82 -2.99 -35.82
N ALA A 21 13.02 -3.58 -35.81
CA ALA A 21 14.04 -3.29 -34.81
C ALA A 21 14.43 -1.79 -34.83
N LEU A 22 14.58 -1.20 -36.01
CA LEU A 22 14.89 0.22 -36.17
C LEU A 22 13.75 1.10 -35.63
N ILE A 23 12.50 0.78 -35.94
CA ILE A 23 11.34 1.50 -35.42
C ILE A 23 11.30 1.40 -33.87
N CYS A 24 11.47 0.17 -33.32
CA CYS A 24 11.53 -0.02 -31.87
C CYS A 24 12.67 0.77 -31.22
N PHE A 25 13.83 0.82 -31.85
CA PHE A 25 14.97 1.61 -31.39
C PHE A 25 14.66 3.12 -31.40
N ILE A 26 14.08 3.64 -32.49
CA ILE A 26 13.68 5.05 -32.58
C ILE A 26 12.66 5.38 -31.50
N VAL A 27 11.63 4.54 -31.31
CA VAL A 27 10.62 4.72 -30.26
C VAL A 27 11.28 4.73 -28.88
N TYR A 28 12.21 3.80 -28.63
CA TYR A 28 12.97 3.76 -27.37
C TYR A 28 13.75 5.05 -27.14
N VAL A 29 14.49 5.55 -28.14
CA VAL A 29 15.29 6.78 -28.02
C VAL A 29 14.39 7.98 -27.74
N VAL A 30 13.27 8.11 -28.45
CA VAL A 30 12.30 9.19 -28.23
C VAL A 30 11.72 9.12 -26.82
N LYS A 31 11.27 7.96 -26.37
CA LYS A 31 10.73 7.75 -25.02
C LYS A 31 11.79 8.01 -23.93
N ALA A 32 13.02 7.54 -24.11
CA ALA A 32 14.12 7.80 -23.20
C ALA A 32 14.46 9.30 -23.12
N SER A 33 14.41 10.02 -24.24
CA SER A 33 14.61 11.46 -24.28
C SER A 33 13.50 12.23 -23.55
N GLN A 34 12.24 11.82 -23.73
CA GLN A 34 11.10 12.39 -23.01
C GLN A 34 11.20 12.12 -21.50
N TYR A 35 11.54 10.89 -21.14
CA TYR A 35 11.72 10.46 -19.75
C TYR A 35 12.77 11.30 -19.01
N LYS A 36 13.94 11.57 -19.62
CA LYS A 36 15.01 12.39 -19.03
C LYS A 36 14.56 13.80 -18.63
N LYS A 37 13.51 14.33 -19.25
CA LYS A 37 12.97 15.66 -18.96
C LYS A 37 12.01 15.67 -17.78
N THR A 38 11.54 14.50 -17.33
CA THR A 38 10.56 14.37 -16.25
C THR A 38 11.19 14.64 -14.88
N ASP A 39 10.38 15.10 -13.92
CA ASP A 39 10.84 15.30 -12.54
C ASP A 39 11.23 13.96 -11.89
N TYR A 40 10.53 12.88 -12.25
CA TYR A 40 10.89 11.53 -11.77
C TYR A 40 12.32 11.16 -12.14
N ALA A 41 12.71 11.33 -13.40
CA ALA A 41 14.06 11.00 -13.84
C ALA A 41 15.13 11.91 -13.22
N LYS A 42 14.83 13.20 -13.06
CA LYS A 42 15.74 14.20 -12.47
C LYS A 42 16.00 13.92 -10.97
N GLN A 43 14.95 13.53 -10.23
CA GLN A 43 15.07 13.30 -8.79
C GLN A 43 15.61 11.93 -8.45
N THR A 44 15.15 10.87 -9.16
CA THR A 44 15.55 9.49 -8.85
C THR A 44 16.88 9.09 -9.48
N HIS A 45 17.33 9.81 -10.51
CA HIS A 45 18.53 9.51 -11.31
C HIS A 45 18.52 8.11 -11.95
N PHE A 46 17.36 7.43 -11.98
CA PHE A 46 17.25 6.13 -12.64
C PHE A 46 17.29 6.29 -14.17
N PRO A 47 18.10 5.49 -14.89
CA PRO A 47 18.05 5.47 -16.33
C PRO A 47 16.73 4.87 -16.82
N PHE A 48 16.25 5.29 -18.01
CA PHE A 48 14.96 4.86 -18.56
C PHE A 48 14.81 3.34 -18.64
N TRP A 49 15.84 2.61 -19.08
CA TRP A 49 15.81 1.15 -19.15
C TRP A 49 15.62 0.49 -17.77
N HIS A 50 16.27 1.01 -16.72
CA HIS A 50 16.12 0.51 -15.36
C HIS A 50 14.67 0.69 -14.87
N THR A 51 14.10 1.88 -15.07
CA THR A 51 12.69 2.15 -14.73
C THR A 51 11.73 1.25 -15.52
N LEU A 52 12.03 0.97 -16.79
CA LEU A 52 11.18 0.14 -17.65
C LEU A 52 11.18 -1.34 -17.23
N PHE A 53 12.32 -1.89 -16.82
CA PHE A 53 12.46 -3.31 -16.48
C PHE A 53 12.24 -3.61 -14.99
N ASN A 54 12.41 -2.65 -14.09
CA ASN A 54 12.05 -2.80 -12.68
C ASN A 54 10.54 -2.59 -12.49
N LEU A 55 9.84 -3.62 -11.99
CA LEU A 55 8.38 -3.59 -11.85
C LEU A 55 7.90 -2.51 -10.87
N GLY A 56 8.58 -2.31 -9.75
CA GLY A 56 8.27 -1.29 -8.76
C GLY A 56 8.44 0.11 -9.37
N LYS A 57 9.66 0.41 -9.82
CA LYS A 57 10.00 1.73 -10.38
C LYS A 57 9.17 2.10 -11.61
N ARG A 58 8.77 1.10 -12.40
CA ARG A 58 7.82 1.31 -13.51
C ARG A 58 6.43 1.69 -12.99
N GLY A 59 5.99 1.09 -11.89
CA GLY A 59 4.73 1.43 -11.24
C GLY A 59 4.70 2.88 -10.76
N GLU A 60 5.73 3.30 -10.03
CA GLU A 60 5.92 4.66 -9.53
C GLU A 60 5.94 5.69 -10.68
N TYR A 61 6.77 5.43 -11.70
CA TYR A 61 6.88 6.30 -12.87
C TYR A 61 5.54 6.48 -13.59
N PHE A 62 4.79 5.40 -13.83
CA PHE A 62 3.50 5.50 -14.50
C PHE A 62 2.43 6.16 -13.62
N THR A 63 2.50 6.01 -12.30
CA THR A 63 1.68 6.77 -11.36
C THR A 63 1.96 8.26 -11.48
N TYR A 64 3.23 8.66 -11.44
CA TYR A 64 3.64 10.04 -11.68
C TYR A 64 3.20 10.56 -13.05
N ASP A 65 3.41 9.81 -14.14
CA ASP A 65 3.06 10.24 -15.50
C ASP A 65 1.56 10.55 -15.65
N CYS A 66 0.69 9.78 -15.00
CA CYS A 66 -0.74 10.06 -14.94
C CYS A 66 -1.04 11.37 -14.20
N LEU A 67 -0.39 11.60 -13.05
CA LEU A 67 -0.63 12.73 -12.15
C LEU A 67 -0.01 14.02 -12.67
N SER A 68 1.11 13.94 -13.37
CA SER A 68 1.83 15.11 -13.92
C SER A 68 0.98 15.96 -14.87
N LYS A 69 -0.02 15.34 -15.49
CA LYS A 69 -0.94 15.96 -16.48
C LYS A 69 -2.13 16.68 -15.83
N LEU A 70 -2.32 16.54 -14.50
CA LEU A 70 -3.38 17.25 -13.80
C LEU A 70 -3.13 18.75 -13.81
N GLN A 71 -4.21 19.54 -13.73
CA GLN A 71 -4.15 21.01 -13.62
C GLN A 71 -3.74 21.43 -12.21
N GLY A 72 -3.36 22.69 -12.04
CA GLY A 72 -3.00 23.30 -10.77
C GLY A 72 -1.51 23.26 -10.44
N ARG A 73 -1.09 24.13 -9.51
CA ARG A 73 0.28 24.15 -8.97
C ARG A 73 0.56 22.87 -8.22
N LYS A 74 1.65 22.20 -8.56
CA LYS A 74 2.08 20.97 -7.88
C LYS A 74 3.58 20.75 -7.96
N ARG A 75 4.10 20.04 -6.95
CA ARG A 75 5.45 19.50 -6.88
C ARG A 75 5.39 18.02 -6.54
N PHE A 76 6.37 17.25 -6.96
CA PHE A 76 6.47 15.82 -6.64
C PHE A 76 7.75 15.53 -5.87
N VAL A 77 7.68 14.60 -4.92
CA VAL A 77 8.82 13.99 -4.26
C VAL A 77 8.70 12.48 -4.42
N PHE A 78 9.79 11.81 -4.80
CA PHE A 78 9.82 10.37 -5.09
C PHE A 78 10.74 9.66 -4.14
N ASN A 79 10.34 8.47 -3.69
CA ASN A 79 11.12 7.65 -2.75
C ASN A 79 11.54 8.47 -1.53
N CYS A 80 10.58 9.10 -0.88
CA CYS A 80 10.78 9.97 0.27
C CYS A 80 10.89 9.11 1.55
N TYR A 81 12.05 9.16 2.21
CA TYR A 81 12.36 8.38 3.41
C TYR A 81 12.07 9.17 4.67
N ILE A 82 10.84 9.05 5.18
CA ILE A 82 10.42 9.76 6.39
C ILE A 82 10.99 9.06 7.63
N PRO A 83 11.70 9.77 8.53
CA PRO A 83 12.23 9.21 9.75
C PRO A 83 11.10 8.83 10.73
N LYS A 84 11.33 7.78 11.52
CA LYS A 84 10.46 7.31 12.58
C LYS A 84 11.15 7.47 13.95
N GLU A 85 10.37 7.44 15.03
CA GLU A 85 10.87 7.55 16.39
C GLU A 85 11.92 6.49 16.78
N ASP A 86 11.81 5.29 16.19
CA ASP A 86 12.71 4.16 16.44
C ASP A 86 14.05 4.26 15.67
N GLY A 87 14.30 5.38 14.98
CA GLY A 87 15.49 5.62 14.18
C GLY A 87 15.48 4.92 12.81
N THR A 88 14.42 4.19 12.47
CA THR A 88 14.22 3.65 11.11
C THR A 88 13.51 4.67 10.23
N THR A 89 13.29 4.34 8.95
CA THR A 89 12.53 5.20 8.04
C THR A 89 11.32 4.47 7.46
N THR A 90 10.44 5.21 6.80
CA THR A 90 9.41 4.65 5.93
C THR A 90 9.50 5.31 4.57
N GLU A 91 9.51 4.52 3.48
CA GLU A 91 9.60 5.03 2.11
C GLU A 91 8.21 5.32 1.55
N ILE A 92 7.99 6.55 1.10
CA ILE A 92 6.80 6.95 0.34
C ILE A 92 7.17 6.91 -1.14
N ASP A 93 6.51 6.07 -1.94
CA ASP A 93 6.79 5.88 -3.36
C ASP A 93 6.66 7.17 -4.17
N VAL A 94 5.49 7.81 -4.08
CA VAL A 94 5.17 9.05 -4.79
C VAL A 94 4.38 9.97 -3.87
N LEU A 95 4.89 11.17 -3.66
CA LEU A 95 4.24 12.24 -2.93
C LEU A 95 3.97 13.39 -3.90
N MET A 96 2.72 13.89 -3.93
CA MET A 96 2.34 15.07 -4.70
C MET A 96 1.87 16.17 -3.75
N LEU A 97 2.58 17.27 -3.74
CA LEU A 97 2.21 18.52 -3.09
C LEU A 97 1.43 19.35 -4.09
N HIS A 98 0.16 19.55 -3.85
CA HIS A 98 -0.75 20.24 -4.77
C HIS A 98 -1.51 21.34 -4.04
N GLU A 99 -1.99 22.35 -4.74
CA GLU A 99 -2.75 23.44 -4.14
C GLU A 99 -4.00 23.00 -3.38
N SER A 100 -4.53 21.80 -3.64
CA SER A 100 -5.64 21.21 -2.88
C SER A 100 -5.20 20.39 -1.66
N GLY A 101 -3.91 20.09 -1.51
CA GLY A 101 -3.37 19.34 -0.38
C GLY A 101 -2.23 18.39 -0.73
N ILE A 102 -1.92 17.51 0.19
CA ILE A 102 -0.82 16.55 0.13
C ILE A 102 -1.36 15.16 -0.20
N TYR A 103 -0.92 14.58 -1.31
CA TYR A 103 -1.37 13.29 -1.81
C TYR A 103 -0.25 12.26 -1.67
N VAL A 104 -0.53 11.18 -0.93
CA VAL A 104 0.41 10.07 -0.69
C VAL A 104 -0.05 8.86 -1.49
N PHE A 105 0.80 8.41 -2.43
CA PHE A 105 0.50 7.30 -3.32
C PHE A 105 1.38 6.10 -3.02
N GLU A 106 0.75 4.98 -2.73
CA GLU A 106 1.36 3.65 -2.63
C GLU A 106 1.12 2.90 -3.95
N SER A 107 2.18 2.58 -4.68
CA SER A 107 2.08 2.03 -6.03
C SER A 107 2.30 0.51 -6.06
N LYS A 108 1.28 -0.26 -6.45
CA LYS A 108 1.32 -1.73 -6.55
C LYS A 108 1.23 -2.17 -8.02
N ASN A 109 2.38 -2.50 -8.63
CA ASN A 109 2.45 -2.89 -10.04
C ASN A 109 2.17 -4.39 -10.24
N TYR A 110 1.09 -4.89 -9.65
CA TYR A 110 0.66 -6.29 -9.68
C TYR A 110 -0.14 -6.65 -10.94
N SER A 111 -0.37 -7.94 -11.15
CA SER A 111 -1.23 -8.51 -12.20
C SER A 111 -2.16 -9.57 -11.59
N GLY A 112 -3.08 -10.11 -12.39
CA GLY A 112 -4.03 -11.12 -11.93
C GLY A 112 -5.16 -10.53 -11.08
N TRP A 113 -5.70 -11.31 -10.16
CA TRP A 113 -6.82 -10.90 -9.31
C TRP A 113 -6.33 -10.52 -7.92
N ILE A 114 -6.83 -9.40 -7.40
CA ILE A 114 -6.51 -8.88 -6.07
C ILE A 114 -7.75 -9.00 -5.19
N PHE A 115 -7.53 -9.51 -3.97
CA PHE A 115 -8.55 -9.67 -2.94
C PHE A 115 -8.03 -9.09 -1.63
N GLY A 116 -8.91 -8.43 -0.87
CA GLY A 116 -8.56 -7.92 0.44
C GLY A 116 -9.63 -7.06 1.07
N THR A 117 -9.53 -6.86 2.37
CA THR A 117 -10.38 -5.96 3.13
C THR A 117 -9.54 -4.87 3.80
N GLU A 118 -10.14 -3.77 4.18
CA GLU A 118 -9.41 -2.65 4.80
C GLU A 118 -8.64 -3.05 6.06
N THR A 119 -9.21 -3.95 6.88
CA THR A 119 -8.67 -4.33 8.19
C THR A 119 -7.78 -5.56 8.16
N GLN A 120 -7.83 -6.35 7.10
CA GLN A 120 -7.04 -7.58 6.95
C GLN A 120 -5.55 -7.24 6.82
N LYS A 121 -4.67 -7.90 7.59
CA LYS A 121 -3.23 -7.63 7.57
C LYS A 121 -2.58 -7.95 6.22
N MET A 122 -2.95 -9.10 5.63
CA MET A 122 -2.41 -9.57 4.34
C MET A 122 -3.50 -9.60 3.28
N TRP A 123 -3.18 -9.07 2.10
CA TRP A 123 -4.02 -9.21 0.92
C TRP A 123 -3.54 -10.35 0.04
N THR A 124 -4.39 -10.81 -0.87
CA THR A 124 -4.08 -11.94 -1.75
C THR A 124 -4.05 -11.52 -3.21
N GLN A 125 -2.97 -11.89 -3.90
CA GLN A 125 -2.88 -11.88 -5.35
C GLN A 125 -3.09 -13.29 -5.88
N SER A 126 -3.98 -13.49 -6.87
CA SER A 126 -4.19 -14.75 -7.56
C SER A 126 -3.73 -14.63 -9.01
N LEU A 127 -2.74 -15.44 -9.37
CA LEU A 127 -2.14 -15.51 -10.70
C LEU A 127 -2.53 -16.79 -11.42
N PRO A 128 -2.77 -16.76 -12.75
CA PRO A 128 -2.99 -17.98 -13.53
C PRO A 128 -1.73 -18.86 -13.51
N ALA A 129 -1.89 -20.15 -13.20
CA ALA A 129 -0.80 -21.12 -13.12
C ALA A 129 -0.91 -22.22 -14.19
N GLY A 130 -1.70 -22.02 -15.25
CA GLY A 130 -1.95 -22.98 -16.31
C GLY A 130 -2.95 -24.09 -15.93
N LYS A 131 -3.50 -24.78 -16.93
CA LYS A 131 -4.44 -25.90 -16.76
C LYS A 131 -5.60 -25.60 -15.79
N GLY A 132 -6.13 -24.38 -15.78
CA GLY A 132 -7.21 -23.97 -14.88
C GLY A 132 -6.83 -23.77 -13.41
N ARG A 133 -5.54 -23.86 -13.08
CA ARG A 133 -5.02 -23.62 -11.71
C ARG A 133 -4.69 -22.16 -11.51
N SER A 134 -4.70 -21.72 -10.25
CA SER A 134 -4.20 -20.42 -9.82
C SER A 134 -3.14 -20.58 -8.73
N ARG A 135 -2.14 -19.68 -8.74
CA ARG A 135 -1.17 -19.51 -7.66
C ARG A 135 -1.58 -18.29 -6.86
N LYS A 136 -1.72 -18.46 -5.56
CA LYS A 136 -1.99 -17.36 -4.63
C LYS A 136 -0.68 -16.89 -4.01
N GLU A 137 -0.53 -15.57 -3.93
CA GLU A 137 0.56 -14.90 -3.23
C GLU A 137 -0.03 -13.89 -2.27
N HIS A 138 0.55 -13.83 -1.07
CA HIS A 138 0.11 -12.89 -0.03
C HIS A 138 1.07 -11.70 0.01
N PHE A 139 0.54 -10.52 0.31
CA PHE A 139 1.32 -9.31 0.47
C PHE A 139 0.69 -8.42 1.53
N LEU A 140 1.52 -7.57 2.16
CA LEU A 140 1.05 -6.65 3.18
C LEU A 140 -0.06 -5.75 2.62
N ASN A 141 -1.11 -5.56 3.41
CA ASN A 141 -2.21 -4.67 3.06
C ASN A 141 -1.70 -3.25 2.78
N PRO A 142 -1.82 -2.76 1.53
CA PRO A 142 -1.26 -1.47 1.16
C PRO A 142 -1.98 -0.28 1.81
N ILE A 143 -3.20 -0.48 2.31
CA ILE A 143 -3.89 0.54 3.11
C ILE A 143 -3.19 0.70 4.46
N ILE A 144 -2.85 -0.41 5.13
CA ILE A 144 -2.12 -0.37 6.41
C ILE A 144 -0.73 0.26 6.19
N GLN A 145 -0.06 -0.10 5.10
CA GLN A 145 1.23 0.47 4.72
C GLN A 145 1.11 2.00 4.55
N ASN A 146 0.18 2.46 3.73
CA ASN A 146 0.00 3.90 3.46
C ASN A 146 -0.54 4.67 4.67
N LYS A 147 -1.31 4.04 5.58
CA LYS A 147 -1.66 4.61 6.90
C LYS A 147 -0.39 4.90 7.72
N GLY A 148 0.56 3.97 7.71
CA GLY A 148 1.87 4.16 8.35
C GLY A 148 2.66 5.32 7.76
N HIS A 149 2.73 5.41 6.42
CA HIS A 149 3.39 6.53 5.73
C HIS A 149 2.78 7.87 6.12
N LEU A 150 1.44 7.96 6.11
CA LEU A 150 0.73 9.19 6.51
C LEU A 150 0.96 9.56 7.98
N LYS A 151 0.96 8.58 8.89
CA LYS A 151 1.24 8.83 10.30
C LYS A 151 2.59 9.51 10.46
N TRP A 152 3.65 8.91 9.94
CA TRP A 152 5.01 9.41 10.10
C TRP A 152 5.25 10.71 9.33
N LEU A 153 4.60 10.90 8.17
CA LEU A 153 4.67 12.16 7.42
C LEU A 153 4.04 13.31 8.20
N LYS A 154 2.87 13.12 8.81
CA LYS A 154 2.21 14.11 9.65
C LYS A 154 3.04 14.48 10.88
N GLU A 155 3.60 13.46 11.53
CA GLU A 155 4.46 13.63 12.69
C GLU A 155 5.74 14.40 12.34
N TYR A 156 6.37 14.07 11.22
CA TYR A 156 7.55 14.77 10.72
C TYR A 156 7.27 16.25 10.41
N LEU A 157 6.15 16.55 9.75
CA LEU A 157 5.77 17.92 9.41
C LEU A 157 5.23 18.71 10.62
N GLY A 158 4.92 18.05 11.75
CA GLY A 158 4.41 18.70 12.96
C GLY A 158 3.12 19.48 12.77
N ASN A 159 2.34 19.20 11.70
CA ASN A 159 1.15 19.96 11.35
C ASN A 159 0.00 19.04 10.90
N ASP A 160 -0.90 18.75 11.83
CA ASP A 160 -2.08 17.90 11.59
C ASP A 160 -3.20 18.60 10.82
N THR A 161 -3.12 19.92 10.64
CA THR A 161 -4.16 20.70 9.94
C THR A 161 -4.03 20.64 8.42
N LEU A 162 -2.89 20.21 7.90
CA LEU A 162 -2.66 20.04 6.47
C LEU A 162 -3.60 18.96 5.91
N PRO A 163 -4.19 19.21 4.74
CA PRO A 163 -5.08 18.24 4.08
C PRO A 163 -4.27 17.11 3.44
N PHE A 164 -4.43 15.88 3.95
CA PHE A 164 -3.77 14.68 3.43
C PHE A 164 -4.74 13.72 2.78
N TYR A 165 -4.34 13.15 1.64
CA TYR A 165 -5.11 12.18 0.86
C TYR A 165 -4.30 10.94 0.57
N SER A 166 -4.89 9.76 0.81
CA SER A 166 -4.25 8.46 0.66
C SER A 166 -4.78 7.72 -0.56
N TYR A 167 -3.89 7.34 -1.47
CA TYR A 167 -4.20 6.59 -2.68
C TYR A 167 -3.36 5.34 -2.79
N ILE A 168 -4.02 4.19 -2.93
CA ILE A 168 -3.38 2.92 -3.28
C ILE A 168 -3.64 2.67 -4.76
N VAL A 169 -2.56 2.64 -5.55
CA VAL A 169 -2.62 2.63 -7.01
C VAL A 169 -2.19 1.27 -7.55
N PHE A 170 -3.16 0.50 -8.00
CA PHE A 170 -2.88 -0.77 -8.67
C PHE A 170 -2.69 -0.61 -10.17
N SER A 171 -1.81 -1.45 -10.72
CA SER A 171 -1.57 -1.53 -12.17
C SER A 171 -2.86 -1.89 -12.93
N GLU A 172 -2.96 -1.42 -14.17
CA GLU A 172 -4.02 -1.80 -15.12
C GLU A 172 -4.06 -3.30 -15.44
N ARG A 173 -2.95 -4.02 -15.17
CA ARG A 173 -2.82 -5.47 -15.43
C ARG A 173 -3.52 -6.35 -14.41
N CYS A 174 -3.96 -5.80 -13.28
CA CYS A 174 -4.72 -6.56 -12.29
C CYS A 174 -6.22 -6.24 -12.37
N THR A 175 -7.01 -7.11 -11.76
CA THR A 175 -8.44 -6.89 -11.49
C THR A 175 -8.63 -6.84 -9.98
N LEU A 176 -9.18 -5.75 -9.47
CA LEU A 176 -9.62 -5.62 -8.09
C LEU A 176 -10.93 -6.44 -7.96
N LYS A 177 -10.79 -7.73 -7.62
CA LYS A 177 -11.90 -8.70 -7.73
C LYS A 177 -12.85 -8.62 -6.55
N ASP A 178 -12.31 -8.53 -5.33
CA ASP A 178 -13.07 -8.37 -4.09
C ASP A 178 -12.25 -7.51 -3.13
N ILE A 179 -12.51 -6.21 -3.15
CA ILE A 179 -11.91 -5.23 -2.26
C ILE A 179 -13.04 -4.63 -1.43
N ARG A 180 -12.96 -4.81 -0.11
CA ARG A 180 -13.97 -4.31 0.82
C ARG A 180 -13.36 -3.23 1.70
N LEU A 181 -13.87 -2.01 1.53
CA LEU A 181 -13.50 -0.84 2.31
C LEU A 181 -14.64 -0.46 3.23
N ASN A 182 -14.34 0.15 4.35
CA ASN A 182 -15.36 0.76 5.23
C ASN A 182 -15.95 2.00 4.54
N ILE A 183 -17.18 2.35 4.90
CA ILE A 183 -17.92 3.46 4.26
C ILE A 183 -17.22 4.80 4.46
N ASP A 184 -16.63 5.01 5.64
CA ASP A 184 -16.00 6.28 6.05
C ASP A 184 -14.48 6.29 5.88
N THR A 185 -13.97 5.51 4.93
CA THR A 185 -12.51 5.45 4.74
C THR A 185 -11.98 6.66 3.97
N ASN A 186 -10.85 7.20 4.43
CA ASN A 186 -10.10 8.24 3.72
C ASN A 186 -9.08 7.66 2.72
N HIS A 187 -9.17 6.35 2.44
CA HIS A 187 -8.25 5.64 1.55
C HIS A 187 -8.93 5.31 0.23
N HIS A 188 -8.31 5.72 -0.85
CA HIS A 188 -8.77 5.44 -2.20
C HIS A 188 -7.97 4.30 -2.81
N VAL A 189 -8.63 3.18 -3.08
CA VAL A 189 -8.01 2.04 -3.81
C VAL A 189 -8.48 2.10 -5.25
N VAL A 190 -7.56 2.41 -6.15
CA VAL A 190 -7.88 2.67 -7.55
C VAL A 190 -6.95 1.91 -8.50
N LYS A 191 -7.43 1.65 -9.71
CA LYS A 191 -6.55 1.26 -10.82
C LYS A 191 -5.90 2.49 -11.42
N ARG A 192 -4.69 2.34 -11.97
CA ARG A 192 -3.96 3.45 -12.57
C ARG A 192 -4.74 4.16 -13.69
N ASN A 193 -5.54 3.42 -14.47
CA ASN A 193 -6.37 4.03 -15.51
C ASN A 193 -7.41 5.01 -14.95
N ASP A 194 -7.85 4.81 -13.72
CA ASP A 194 -8.88 5.62 -13.06
C ASP A 194 -8.27 6.71 -12.16
N LEU A 195 -6.94 6.64 -11.92
CA LEU A 195 -6.23 7.48 -10.96
C LEU A 195 -6.40 8.97 -11.25
N ALA A 196 -6.14 9.39 -12.49
CA ALA A 196 -6.22 10.80 -12.85
C ALA A 196 -7.63 11.36 -12.67
N ALA A 197 -8.67 10.58 -13.00
CA ALA A 197 -10.06 10.97 -12.81
C ALA A 197 -10.42 11.07 -11.32
N ALA A 198 -9.99 10.09 -10.50
CA ALA A 198 -10.25 10.08 -9.07
C ALA A 198 -9.58 11.27 -8.36
N VAL A 199 -8.30 11.53 -8.65
CA VAL A 199 -7.58 12.66 -8.06
C VAL A 199 -8.14 14.00 -8.54
N LYS A 200 -8.47 14.13 -9.85
CA LYS A 200 -9.11 15.34 -10.38
C LYS A 200 -10.45 15.62 -9.71
N LYS A 201 -11.25 14.58 -9.45
CA LYS A 201 -12.50 14.73 -8.71
C LYS A 201 -12.24 15.27 -7.31
N ASN A 202 -11.30 14.68 -6.57
CA ASN A 202 -10.93 15.15 -5.23
C ASN A 202 -10.44 16.61 -5.26
N ILE A 203 -9.56 16.99 -6.21
CA ILE A 203 -9.09 18.38 -6.39
C ILE A 203 -10.26 19.33 -6.56
N ASN A 204 -11.23 19.00 -7.41
CA ASN A 204 -12.40 19.84 -7.67
C ASN A 204 -13.33 19.95 -6.45
N ASP A 205 -13.53 18.85 -5.72
CA ASP A 205 -14.40 18.80 -4.53
C ASP A 205 -13.82 19.61 -3.35
N VAL A 206 -12.50 19.60 -3.21
CA VAL A 206 -11.79 20.23 -2.08
C VAL A 206 -11.45 21.70 -2.34
N GLY A 207 -11.10 22.05 -3.58
CA GLY A 207 -10.59 23.38 -3.98
C GLY A 207 -9.18 23.65 -3.42
N THR A 208 -8.76 24.91 -3.51
CA THR A 208 -7.43 25.34 -3.06
C THR A 208 -7.37 25.43 -1.53
N LYS A 209 -6.37 24.79 -0.94
CA LYS A 209 -6.08 24.73 0.51
C LYS A 209 -4.67 25.19 0.86
N LEU A 210 -3.71 25.05 -0.07
CA LEU A 210 -2.31 25.40 0.14
C LEU A 210 -1.93 26.53 -0.83
N SER A 211 -1.16 27.49 -0.32
CA SER A 211 -0.56 28.53 -1.15
C SER A 211 0.62 27.98 -1.96
N ASN A 212 1.06 28.73 -2.97
CA ASN A 212 2.24 28.37 -3.74
C ASN A 212 3.50 28.31 -2.88
N GLU A 213 3.62 29.26 -1.96
CA GLU A 213 4.71 29.38 -1.00
C GLU A 213 4.75 28.16 -0.10
N THR A 214 3.60 27.76 0.47
CA THR A 214 3.50 26.54 1.31
C THR A 214 3.90 25.28 0.54
N ILE A 215 3.52 25.17 -0.74
CA ILE A 215 3.92 24.04 -1.59
C ILE A 215 5.44 24.01 -1.79
N ASP A 216 6.06 25.15 -2.01
CA ASP A 216 7.51 25.25 -2.21
C ASP A 216 8.26 25.00 -0.88
N GLU A 217 7.79 25.53 0.26
CA GLU A 217 8.33 25.25 1.60
C GLU A 217 8.28 23.74 1.93
N LEU A 218 7.11 23.10 1.77
CA LEU A 218 6.96 21.65 1.98
C LEU A 218 7.86 20.84 1.03
N PHE A 219 8.03 21.30 -0.19
CA PHE A 219 8.94 20.61 -1.11
C PHE A 219 10.40 20.74 -0.68
N ASP A 220 10.84 21.93 -0.30
CA ASP A 220 12.22 22.18 0.15
C ASP A 220 12.55 21.42 1.44
N GLU A 221 11.56 21.21 2.31
CA GLU A 221 11.67 20.39 3.51
C GLU A 221 11.75 18.88 3.20
N LEU A 222 10.91 18.38 2.31
CA LEU A 222 10.77 16.94 2.03
C LEU A 222 11.75 16.42 0.96
N TYR A 223 12.18 17.28 0.03
CA TYR A 223 13.07 16.87 -1.06
C TYR A 223 14.39 16.27 -0.59
N PRO A 224 15.09 16.81 0.43
CA PRO A 224 16.31 16.20 0.96
C PRO A 224 16.12 14.75 1.42
N LEU A 225 14.95 14.40 1.95
CA LEU A 225 14.63 13.04 2.40
C LEU A 225 14.52 12.03 1.25
N SER A 226 14.36 12.50 0.02
CA SER A 226 14.38 11.65 -1.18
C SER A 226 15.80 11.41 -1.70
N GLN A 227 16.78 12.19 -1.24
CA GLN A 227 18.18 12.14 -1.69
C GLN A 227 19.09 11.33 -0.76
N VAL A 228 18.52 10.42 0.05
CA VAL A 228 19.25 9.55 0.98
C VAL A 228 20.21 8.64 0.21
N ASN A 229 21.37 8.36 0.78
CA ASN A 229 22.39 7.58 0.12
C ASN A 229 21.94 6.11 -0.11
N ALA A 230 22.56 5.44 -1.08
CA ALA A 230 22.19 4.08 -1.49
C ALA A 230 22.32 3.04 -0.34
N ALA A 231 23.18 3.26 0.63
CA ALA A 231 23.36 2.36 1.77
C ALA A 231 22.15 2.40 2.70
N GLN A 232 21.63 3.59 3.01
CA GLN A 232 20.41 3.74 3.83
C GLN A 232 19.21 3.12 3.12
N LYS A 233 19.03 3.43 1.82
CA LYS A 233 17.95 2.82 1.00
C LYS A 233 17.99 1.30 1.03
N HIS A 234 19.16 0.70 1.01
CA HIS A 234 19.32 -0.75 1.04
C HIS A 234 18.94 -1.36 2.40
N ILE A 235 19.32 -0.70 3.50
CA ILE A 235 18.96 -1.12 4.87
C ILE A 235 17.44 -1.08 5.04
N ASP A 236 16.79 0.00 4.63
CA ASP A 236 15.35 0.16 4.76
C ASP A 236 14.56 -0.89 3.93
N GLN A 237 15.01 -1.18 2.71
CA GLN A 237 14.42 -2.23 1.87
C GLN A 237 14.57 -3.64 2.46
N ILE A 238 15.69 -3.95 3.13
CA ILE A 238 15.88 -5.22 3.82
C ILE A 238 14.92 -5.33 5.01
N GLN A 239 14.77 -4.26 5.78
CA GLN A 239 13.86 -4.22 6.93
C GLN A 239 12.40 -4.41 6.51
N GLU A 240 11.95 -3.75 5.44
CA GLU A 240 10.61 -3.94 4.89
C GLU A 240 10.35 -5.39 4.44
N LYS A 241 11.31 -6.00 3.72
CA LYS A 241 11.21 -7.40 3.31
C LYS A 241 11.16 -8.35 4.51
N PHE A 242 11.93 -8.07 5.55
CA PHE A 242 11.92 -8.87 6.77
C PHE A 242 10.56 -8.79 7.48
N VAL A 243 9.99 -7.59 7.60
CA VAL A 243 8.64 -7.40 8.17
C VAL A 243 7.57 -8.12 7.34
N GLN A 244 7.65 -8.07 6.01
CA GLN A 244 6.74 -8.78 5.11
C GLN A 244 6.86 -10.31 5.28
N SER A 245 8.08 -10.85 5.31
CA SER A 245 8.31 -12.29 5.48
C SER A 245 7.86 -12.82 6.84
N THR A 246 8.04 -12.03 7.89
CA THR A 246 7.56 -12.38 9.24
C THR A 246 6.02 -12.34 9.30
N ALA A 247 5.40 -11.41 8.59
CA ALA A 247 3.94 -11.34 8.49
C ALA A 247 3.36 -12.54 7.74
N GLU A 248 4.00 -12.98 6.64
CA GLU A 248 3.60 -14.16 5.87
C GLU A 248 3.75 -15.47 6.65
N ASN A 249 4.81 -15.60 7.45
CA ASN A 249 5.04 -16.80 8.27
C ASN A 249 4.02 -16.92 9.41
N ASN A 250 3.63 -15.81 10.03
CA ASN A 250 2.60 -15.81 11.08
C ASN A 250 1.21 -16.12 10.53
N ASP A 251 0.91 -15.75 9.28
CA ASP A 251 -0.37 -16.07 8.62
C ASP A 251 -0.45 -17.59 8.29
N LYS A 252 0.65 -18.17 7.82
CA LYS A 252 0.75 -19.63 7.54
C LYS A 252 0.61 -20.49 8.79
N THR A 253 1.06 -20.02 9.95
CA THR A 253 0.90 -20.72 11.23
C THR A 253 -0.54 -20.68 11.72
N ASN A 254 -1.29 -19.62 11.44
CA ASN A 254 -2.71 -19.53 11.78
C ASN A 254 -3.63 -20.33 10.84
N GLU A 255 -3.27 -20.49 9.55
CA GLU A 255 -4.05 -21.33 8.63
C GLU A 255 -3.91 -22.85 8.92
N ASN A 256 -2.83 -23.27 9.61
CA ASN A 256 -2.60 -24.65 10.01
C ASN A 256 -3.15 -25.00 11.41
N ALA A 257 -3.76 -24.06 12.12
CA ALA A 257 -4.51 -24.34 13.33
C ALA A 257 -5.86 -24.96 12.95
N VAL A 258 -5.93 -26.28 12.97
CA VAL A 258 -7.16 -27.07 12.83
C VAL A 258 -8.16 -26.59 13.89
N PRO A 259 -9.41 -26.25 13.52
CA PRO A 259 -10.41 -25.94 14.52
C PRO A 259 -10.62 -27.18 15.38
N ALA A 260 -10.49 -27.01 16.69
CA ALA A 260 -10.83 -28.04 17.67
C ALA A 260 -12.31 -28.40 17.47
N THR A 261 -12.54 -29.54 16.85
CA THR A 261 -13.85 -30.17 16.79
C THR A 261 -14.25 -30.54 18.22
N ASP A 262 -15.40 -30.04 18.64
CA ASP A 262 -16.14 -30.45 19.81
C ASP A 262 -16.17 -31.97 19.94
N ILE A 263 -15.39 -32.47 20.89
CA ILE A 263 -15.60 -33.82 21.45
C ILE A 263 -16.22 -33.59 22.82
N ALA A 264 -17.53 -33.50 22.86
CA ALA A 264 -18.28 -33.69 24.09
C ALA A 264 -18.27 -35.18 24.44
N PRO A 265 -17.81 -35.61 25.65
CA PRO A 265 -18.02 -36.97 26.08
C PRO A 265 -19.47 -37.13 26.54
N LYS A 266 -20.20 -38.06 25.91
CA LYS A 266 -21.42 -38.64 26.44
C LYS A 266 -21.11 -39.35 27.72
N LEU A 267 -21.66 -38.88 28.82
CA LEU A 267 -21.74 -39.64 30.07
C LEU A 267 -23.05 -40.41 30.04
N ASP A 268 -22.95 -41.74 29.92
CA ASP A 268 -24.02 -42.67 30.22
C ASP A 268 -24.21 -42.75 31.75
N ALA A 269 -25.47 -42.65 32.14
CA ALA A 269 -25.94 -42.78 33.50
C ALA A 269 -26.01 -44.24 33.88
N GLU A 270 -25.28 -44.67 34.91
CA GLU A 270 -25.69 -45.82 35.72
C GLU A 270 -25.40 -45.59 37.21
N SER A 271 -26.46 -45.83 37.94
CA SER A 271 -26.66 -45.78 39.38
C SER A 271 -25.60 -46.52 40.19
N VAL A 272 -25.29 -46.08 41.40
CA VAL A 272 -25.45 -46.80 42.65
C VAL A 272 -25.19 -45.90 43.86
N SER A 273 -26.04 -46.12 44.86
CA SER A 273 -26.28 -45.48 46.13
C SER A 273 -25.15 -45.55 47.16
N THR A 274 -25.34 -44.73 48.15
CA THR A 274 -25.18 -44.80 49.59
C THR A 274 -24.00 -44.15 50.31
N ASN A 275 -24.46 -43.35 51.26
CA ASN A 275 -24.06 -43.14 52.66
C ASN A 275 -23.01 -42.09 53.06
N ASN A 276 -23.59 -41.14 53.80
CA ASN A 276 -23.18 -40.62 55.15
C ASN A 276 -21.74 -40.09 55.31
N ASP A 277 -21.46 -39.05 55.94
CA ASP A 277 -21.94 -38.41 57.16
C ASP A 277 -21.20 -37.11 57.45
N SER A 278 -21.91 -36.21 58.12
CA SER A 278 -21.51 -35.25 59.13
C SER A 278 -20.38 -34.18 58.91
N GLY A 279 -20.76 -32.97 59.20
CA GLY A 279 -19.99 -32.09 60.06
C GLY A 279 -19.88 -30.65 59.51
N VAL A 280 -20.80 -29.80 59.73
CA VAL A 280 -21.04 -28.75 60.75
C VAL A 280 -19.98 -27.62 60.77
N ASN A 281 -20.57 -26.45 60.72
CA ASN A 281 -20.27 -25.11 61.25
C ASN A 281 -19.70 -24.09 60.27
N ASP A 282 -20.53 -23.13 59.98
CA ASP A 282 -20.87 -21.85 60.63
C ASP A 282 -19.72 -20.81 60.60
N THR A 283 -19.93 -19.70 60.14
CA THR A 283 -20.59 -18.44 60.55
C THR A 283 -20.36 -17.34 59.50
N SER A 284 -21.39 -16.76 58.94
CA SER A 284 -21.99 -15.40 59.24
C SER A 284 -20.98 -14.23 59.21
N ALA A 285 -21.20 -13.15 58.58
CA ALA A 285 -22.20 -12.11 58.53
C ALA A 285 -21.78 -11.01 57.53
N SER A 286 -22.59 -10.58 56.65
CA SER A 286 -23.50 -9.40 56.72
C SER A 286 -22.80 -8.05 56.97
N ASN A 287 -22.98 -7.13 56.05
CA ASN A 287 -23.71 -5.84 56.13
C ASN A 287 -23.37 -4.99 54.89
N LYS A 288 -24.29 -4.64 54.05
CA LYS A 288 -25.37 -3.63 54.06
C LYS A 288 -24.89 -2.17 54.04
N MET A 289 -25.35 -1.54 52.96
CA MET A 289 -25.99 -0.19 52.87
C MET A 289 -25.09 1.00 53.15
N SER A 290 -25.20 2.12 52.47
CA SER A 290 -26.32 2.93 51.92
C SER A 290 -25.76 4.10 51.10
N GLU A 291 -26.39 4.48 49.98
CA GLU A 291 -27.18 5.72 49.80
C GLU A 291 -26.47 7.02 50.26
N SER A 292 -26.47 8.13 49.58
CA SER A 292 -27.43 8.78 48.69
C SER A 292 -26.94 10.19 48.37
N ASN A 293 -27.49 10.77 47.27
CA ASN A 293 -27.93 12.14 47.09
C ASN A 293 -26.88 13.24 46.80
N ASN A 294 -27.00 13.93 45.80
CA ASN A 294 -27.92 14.94 45.28
C ASN A 294 -27.17 16.19 44.77
N VAL A 295 -27.56 16.59 43.61
CA VAL A 295 -27.47 17.88 42.91
C VAL A 295 -27.92 19.06 43.83
N PRO A 296 -27.52 20.35 43.63
CA PRO A 296 -27.99 21.12 42.48
C PRO A 296 -27.10 22.27 41.95
N VAL A 297 -27.28 22.57 40.67
CA VAL A 297 -27.67 23.84 40.02
C VAL A 297 -27.14 25.16 40.62
N GLY A 298 -26.58 25.99 39.75
CA GLY A 298 -26.37 27.43 39.99
C GLY A 298 -25.77 28.13 38.78
N ASN A 299 -26.61 28.86 38.14
CA ASN A 299 -26.49 29.80 37.04
C ASN A 299 -25.58 31.01 37.30
N GLU A 300 -25.31 31.68 36.14
CA GLU A 300 -25.01 33.15 35.98
C GLU A 300 -23.55 33.57 36.17
N GLN A 301 -22.89 34.06 35.21
CA GLN A 301 -23.05 35.26 34.35
C GLN A 301 -22.24 35.10 33.06
#